data_0b81268f208ee4fbec468d6bccc6573d
#
_entry.id   0b81268f208ee4fbec468d6bccc6573d
#
_cell.length_a   1.000
_cell.length_b   1.000
_cell.length_c   1.000
_cell.angle_alpha   90.00
_cell.angle_beta   90.00
_cell.angle_gamma   90.00
#
_symmetry.space_group_name_H-M   'P 1'
#
loop_
_entity.id
_entity.type
_entity.pdbx_description
1 polymer ?
#
loop_
_entity_poly.entity_id
_entity_poly.type
_entity_poly.pdbx_seq_one_letter_code
_entity_poly.pdbx_strand_id
1 'polypeptide(L)'
;MIPFVILIVLALASAGTAWLSSRSPAVHVGPEGVVIVNALDLAPASTTASGGTIDGISCRSEAKEVVKFHIHAHVVVYVNGQLRRLPAGIGFTNPMLVQRSSAGTFLDVGLYDCLYWIHTHVNDGIVHVEAPAHGVFTLGQFFDIWRQPLGPQRVGPASGHVVVFENGKLLTGNPRDTILRAHSDIQIDVGNPVVPFQPFTYQVTGSCGQGTNSCSTPTTQG
;
A
#
# COMPACT_ATOMS: atom_id res chain seq x y z
N MET A 1 -73.95 16.18 46.98
CA MET A 1 -73.27 15.05 46.38
C MET A 1 -72.82 15.46 44.99
N ILE A 2 -71.57 15.77 44.84
CA ILE A 2 -70.92 16.21 43.56
C ILE A 2 -70.05 15.04 43.04
N PRO A 3 -70.23 14.52 41.84
CA PRO A 3 -69.41 13.44 41.34
C PRO A 3 -68.08 14.04 40.83
N PHE A 4 -66.99 13.47 41.32
CA PHE A 4 -65.65 13.68 40.80
C PHE A 4 -65.49 12.97 39.45
N VAL A 5 -65.20 13.75 38.40
CA VAL A 5 -64.80 13.25 37.10
C VAL A 5 -63.28 13.13 37.09
N ILE A 6 -62.81 11.90 37.06
CA ILE A 6 -61.37 11.63 36.90
C ILE A 6 -61.00 11.66 35.40
N LEU A 7 -60.30 12.68 34.97
CA LEU A 7 -59.68 12.75 33.62
C LEU A 7 -58.38 11.96 33.60
N ILE A 8 -58.38 10.83 32.95
CA ILE A 8 -57.18 10.05 32.67
C ILE A 8 -56.54 10.62 31.38
N VAL A 9 -55.43 11.32 31.53
CA VAL A 9 -54.61 11.76 30.40
C VAL A 9 -53.68 10.65 30.03
N LEU A 10 -53.97 9.95 28.91
CA LEU A 10 -53.06 8.98 28.29
C LEU A 10 -51.97 9.75 27.53
N ALA A 11 -50.77 9.81 28.11
CA ALA A 11 -49.58 10.29 27.41
C ALA A 11 -49.10 9.17 26.45
N LEU A 12 -49.32 9.37 25.16
CA LEU A 12 -48.71 8.53 24.10
C LEU A 12 -47.22 8.93 23.98
N ALA A 13 -46.37 8.13 24.58
CA ALA A 13 -44.94 8.20 24.31
C ALA A 13 -44.64 7.65 22.93
N SER A 14 -44.52 8.51 21.94
CA SER A 14 -43.97 8.12 20.62
C SER A 14 -42.48 7.81 20.77
N ALA A 15 -42.15 6.52 20.87
CA ALA A 15 -40.76 6.04 20.74
C ALA A 15 -40.31 6.22 19.30
N GLY A 16 -39.68 7.35 19.01
CA GLY A 16 -38.96 7.57 17.77
C GLY A 16 -37.76 6.64 17.73
N THR A 17 -37.87 5.54 16.99
CA THR A 17 -36.69 4.74 16.63
C THR A 17 -35.80 5.56 15.73
N ALA A 18 -34.76 6.18 16.33
CA ALA A 18 -33.67 6.77 15.57
C ALA A 18 -32.94 5.63 14.85
N TRP A 19 -33.20 5.49 13.56
CA TRP A 19 -32.40 4.66 12.66
C TRP A 19 -31.01 5.31 12.58
N LEU A 20 -30.09 4.86 13.41
CA LEU A 20 -28.67 5.10 13.23
C LEU A 20 -28.27 4.32 11.95
N SER A 21 -28.31 5.03 10.82
CA SER A 21 -27.67 4.55 9.60
C SER A 21 -26.19 4.40 9.91
N SER A 22 -25.74 3.21 10.27
CA SER A 22 -24.34 2.87 10.31
C SER A 22 -23.84 2.91 8.85
N ARG A 23 -23.41 4.09 8.41
CA ARG A 23 -22.68 4.20 7.15
C ARG A 23 -21.40 3.37 7.34
N SER A 24 -21.30 2.25 6.61
CA SER A 24 -20.03 1.55 6.49
C SER A 24 -18.96 2.57 6.12
N PRO A 25 -17.79 2.57 6.77
CA PRO A 25 -16.72 3.49 6.41
C PRO A 25 -16.43 3.35 4.92
N ALA A 26 -16.27 4.47 4.24
CA ALA A 26 -15.96 4.48 2.82
C ALA A 26 -14.65 3.69 2.60
N VAL A 27 -14.71 2.66 1.77
CA VAL A 27 -13.53 1.91 1.38
C VAL A 27 -12.78 2.76 0.35
N HIS A 28 -11.56 3.15 0.69
CA HIS A 28 -10.69 3.87 -0.22
C HIS A 28 -9.91 2.85 -1.06
N VAL A 29 -9.95 3.01 -2.38
CA VAL A 29 -9.31 2.10 -3.32
C VAL A 29 -8.33 2.90 -4.16
N GLY A 30 -7.10 2.45 -4.26
CA GLY A 30 -6.05 3.02 -5.10
C GLY A 30 -6.31 2.78 -6.59
N PRO A 31 -5.47 3.35 -7.47
CA PRO A 31 -5.66 3.27 -8.93
C PRO A 31 -5.61 1.83 -9.47
N GLU A 32 -4.96 0.91 -8.75
CA GLU A 32 -4.83 -0.50 -9.12
C GLU A 32 -5.88 -1.39 -8.45
N GLY A 33 -6.95 -0.80 -7.92
CA GLY A 33 -8.03 -1.53 -7.28
C GLY A 33 -7.69 -2.04 -5.87
N VAL A 34 -6.57 -1.62 -5.30
CA VAL A 34 -6.12 -2.03 -3.97
C VAL A 34 -6.80 -1.22 -2.88
N VAL A 35 -7.31 -1.89 -1.87
CA VAL A 35 -7.90 -1.21 -0.71
C VAL A 35 -6.81 -0.53 0.11
N ILE A 36 -6.92 0.79 0.25
CA ILE A 36 -6.03 1.57 1.10
C ILE A 36 -6.49 1.43 2.54
N VAL A 37 -5.71 0.71 3.32
CA VAL A 37 -6.02 0.46 4.73
C VAL A 37 -5.73 1.68 5.60
N ASN A 38 -6.57 1.92 6.59
CA ASN A 38 -6.33 2.97 7.57
C ASN A 38 -5.35 2.49 8.66
N ALA A 39 -4.06 2.67 8.41
CA ALA A 39 -2.98 2.33 9.33
C ALA A 39 -1.93 3.45 9.35
N LEU A 40 -1.03 3.42 10.32
CA LEU A 40 0.12 4.34 10.35
C LEU A 40 1.15 3.92 9.31
N ASP A 41 1.85 4.87 8.75
CA ASP A 41 2.98 4.60 7.87
C ASP A 41 4.15 4.00 8.67
N LEU A 42 4.93 3.11 8.05
CA LEU A 42 6.12 2.53 8.66
C LEU A 42 7.19 3.60 8.93
N ALA A 43 7.42 4.48 7.96
CA ALA A 43 8.32 5.62 8.04
C ALA A 43 7.91 6.68 7.00
N PRO A 44 8.37 7.94 7.10
CA PRO A 44 8.06 8.97 6.12
C PRO A 44 8.66 8.69 4.74
N ALA A 45 7.93 8.97 3.66
CA ALA A 45 8.46 8.92 2.30
C ALA A 45 9.58 9.95 2.06
N SER A 46 9.55 11.07 2.80
CA SER A 46 10.54 12.16 2.71
C SER A 46 11.98 11.75 3.06
N THR A 47 12.19 10.54 3.60
CA THR A 47 13.53 9.99 3.81
C THR A 47 14.15 9.45 2.52
N THR A 48 13.41 9.34 1.42
CA THR A 48 13.92 8.93 0.11
C THR A 48 15.21 9.65 -0.28
N ALA A 49 16.12 8.93 -0.92
CA ALA A 49 17.36 9.49 -1.43
C ALA A 49 17.09 10.68 -2.38
N SER A 50 17.91 11.74 -2.27
CA SER A 50 17.66 13.03 -2.93
C SER A 50 18.11 13.09 -4.40
N GLY A 51 18.26 11.94 -5.07
CA GLY A 51 18.72 11.84 -6.45
C GLY A 51 20.02 11.02 -6.59
N GLY A 52 20.53 10.95 -7.81
CA GLY A 52 21.74 10.18 -8.14
C GLY A 52 21.44 8.70 -8.40
N THR A 53 22.37 7.84 -8.03
CA THR A 53 22.27 6.38 -8.22
C THR A 53 22.43 5.68 -6.88
N ILE A 54 21.49 4.82 -6.53
CA ILE A 54 21.49 3.96 -5.33
C ILE A 54 21.47 2.51 -5.81
N ASP A 55 22.45 1.71 -5.41
CA ASP A 55 22.56 0.27 -5.74
C ASP A 55 22.37 -0.02 -7.24
N GLY A 56 22.93 0.83 -8.10
CA GLY A 56 22.80 0.73 -9.56
C GLY A 56 21.50 1.29 -10.13
N ILE A 57 20.55 1.73 -9.29
CA ILE A 57 19.27 2.30 -9.71
C ILE A 57 19.36 3.81 -9.74
N SER A 58 19.13 4.38 -10.92
CA SER A 58 19.24 5.83 -11.13
C SER A 58 17.91 6.53 -10.91
N CYS A 59 17.96 7.74 -10.35
CA CYS A 59 16.85 8.67 -10.35
C CYS A 59 16.79 9.40 -11.70
N ARG A 60 15.63 9.41 -12.36
CA ARG A 60 15.40 10.04 -13.67
C ARG A 60 14.20 10.99 -13.61
N SER A 61 14.33 12.16 -14.26
CA SER A 61 13.16 13.00 -14.47
C SER A 61 12.21 12.34 -15.49
N GLU A 62 10.93 12.61 -15.39
CA GLU A 62 9.88 12.06 -16.28
C GLU A 62 10.26 12.16 -17.77
N ALA A 63 10.79 13.30 -18.22
CA ALA A 63 11.23 13.50 -19.61
C ALA A 63 12.41 12.61 -20.04
N LYS A 64 13.13 11.98 -19.12
CA LYS A 64 14.26 11.09 -19.37
C LYS A 64 14.00 9.64 -18.95
N GLU A 65 12.79 9.37 -18.54
CA GLU A 65 12.36 8.02 -18.18
C GLU A 65 12.26 7.15 -19.44
N VAL A 66 12.75 5.94 -19.31
CA VAL A 66 12.63 4.88 -20.33
C VAL A 66 12.16 3.62 -19.63
N VAL A 67 10.91 3.25 -19.84
CA VAL A 67 10.31 2.05 -19.25
C VAL A 67 10.23 0.94 -20.31
N LYS A 68 11.05 -0.07 -20.17
CA LYS A 68 11.03 -1.31 -20.99
C LYS A 68 10.72 -2.54 -20.15
N PHE A 69 10.77 -2.42 -18.84
CA PHE A 69 10.43 -3.43 -17.86
C PHE A 69 9.55 -2.79 -16.79
N HIS A 70 8.34 -3.27 -16.64
CA HIS A 70 7.37 -2.76 -15.69
C HIS A 70 6.69 -3.92 -14.97
N ILE A 71 6.83 -3.97 -13.66
CA ILE A 71 6.17 -4.95 -12.80
C ILE A 71 5.66 -4.28 -11.52
N HIS A 72 4.67 -4.89 -10.90
CA HIS A 72 4.13 -4.54 -9.60
C HIS A 72 4.32 -5.69 -8.62
N ALA A 73 4.76 -5.37 -7.41
CA ALA A 73 4.80 -6.29 -6.28
C ALA A 73 4.02 -5.66 -5.12
N HIS A 74 3.22 -6.44 -4.41
CA HIS A 74 2.58 -5.98 -3.18
C HIS A 74 3.51 -6.24 -2.00
N VAL A 75 3.68 -5.24 -1.14
CA VAL A 75 4.49 -5.33 0.07
C VAL A 75 3.71 -4.79 1.26
N VAL A 76 3.54 -5.63 2.27
CA VAL A 76 2.90 -5.27 3.54
C VAL A 76 3.86 -5.49 4.70
N VAL A 77 3.81 -4.60 5.70
CA VAL A 77 4.67 -4.69 6.89
C VAL A 77 3.83 -4.77 8.15
N TYR A 78 4.15 -5.70 9.04
CA TYR A 78 3.59 -5.78 10.37
C TYR A 78 4.70 -5.53 11.42
N VAL A 79 4.43 -4.61 12.34
CA VAL A 79 5.30 -4.30 13.48
C VAL A 79 4.60 -4.75 14.76
N ASN A 80 5.14 -5.75 15.42
CA ASN A 80 4.53 -6.34 16.62
C ASN A 80 3.06 -6.73 16.40
N GLY A 81 2.77 -7.36 15.26
CA GLY A 81 1.43 -7.78 14.86
C GLY A 81 0.52 -6.67 14.35
N GLN A 82 0.99 -5.43 14.29
CA GLN A 82 0.21 -4.28 13.82
C GLN A 82 0.63 -3.85 12.42
N LEU A 83 -0.34 -3.75 11.53
CA LEU A 83 -0.12 -3.29 10.16
C LEU A 83 0.51 -1.89 10.13
N ARG A 84 1.51 -1.73 9.25
CA ARG A 84 2.12 -0.44 8.86
C ARG A 84 2.09 -0.32 7.35
N ARG A 85 1.69 0.84 6.85
CA ARG A 85 1.67 1.10 5.42
C ARG A 85 3.04 1.51 4.91
N LEU A 86 3.27 1.24 3.64
CA LEU A 86 4.24 1.99 2.84
C LEU A 86 3.59 3.32 2.44
N PRO A 87 4.21 4.48 2.69
CA PRO A 87 3.64 5.76 2.27
C PRO A 87 3.66 5.94 0.74
N ALA A 88 2.83 6.83 0.25
CA ALA A 88 2.93 7.33 -1.12
C ALA A 88 4.23 8.11 -1.33
N GLY A 89 4.84 8.00 -2.51
CA GLY A 89 5.98 8.81 -2.92
C GLY A 89 7.36 8.31 -2.48
N ILE A 90 7.48 7.07 -1.99
CA ILE A 90 8.81 6.46 -1.84
C ILE A 90 9.44 6.36 -3.23
N GLY A 91 10.73 6.71 -3.34
CA GLY A 91 11.45 6.68 -4.61
C GLY A 91 11.30 7.94 -5.47
N PHE A 92 10.46 8.89 -5.06
CA PHE A 92 10.35 10.20 -5.68
C PHE A 92 11.15 11.26 -4.91
N THR A 93 11.78 12.18 -5.62
CA THR A 93 12.46 13.32 -5.01
C THR A 93 11.58 14.56 -5.07
N ASN A 94 11.44 15.25 -3.93
CA ASN A 94 10.57 16.43 -3.76
C ASN A 94 9.13 16.20 -4.29
N PRO A 95 8.45 15.09 -3.93
CA PRO A 95 7.14 14.80 -4.47
C PRO A 95 6.09 15.78 -3.93
N MET A 96 5.28 16.34 -4.83
CA MET A 96 4.04 17.00 -4.47
C MET A 96 2.92 15.95 -4.49
N LEU A 97 2.41 15.61 -3.31
CA LEU A 97 1.29 14.70 -3.21
C LEU A 97 -0.01 15.42 -3.52
N VAL A 98 -0.84 14.79 -4.33
CA VAL A 98 -2.15 15.31 -4.73
C VAL A 98 -3.24 14.35 -4.27
N GLN A 99 -4.36 14.90 -3.83
CA GLN A 99 -5.52 14.11 -3.47
C GLN A 99 -6.30 13.73 -4.73
N ARG A 100 -6.53 12.43 -4.93
CA ARG A 100 -7.37 11.89 -5.99
C ARG A 100 -8.67 11.36 -5.41
N SER A 101 -9.75 11.42 -6.19
CA SER A 101 -11.08 10.96 -5.79
C SER A 101 -11.82 10.30 -6.96
N SER A 102 -11.30 9.18 -7.44
CA SER A 102 -12.00 8.42 -8.50
C SER A 102 -12.93 7.34 -7.91
N ALA A 103 -12.40 6.44 -7.10
CA ALA A 103 -13.15 5.39 -6.41
C ALA A 103 -13.10 5.54 -4.87
N GLY A 104 -12.44 6.56 -4.40
CA GLY A 104 -12.19 6.91 -3.01
C GLY A 104 -11.17 8.04 -2.96
N THR A 105 -10.92 8.58 -1.79
CA THR A 105 -9.91 9.62 -1.63
C THR A 105 -8.58 8.99 -1.26
N PHE A 106 -7.56 9.14 -2.08
CA PHE A 106 -6.21 8.68 -1.82
C PHE A 106 -5.17 9.75 -2.20
N LEU A 107 -3.97 9.63 -1.63
CA LEU A 107 -2.83 10.46 -2.00
C LEU A 107 -2.04 9.77 -3.10
N ASP A 108 -1.72 10.52 -4.14
CA ASP A 108 -0.93 10.09 -5.28
C ASP A 108 0.19 11.10 -5.54
N VAL A 109 1.24 10.70 -6.22
CA VAL A 109 2.32 11.60 -6.62
C VAL A 109 1.85 12.43 -7.82
N GLY A 110 1.95 13.75 -7.70
CA GLY A 110 1.69 14.72 -8.75
C GLY A 110 2.97 15.13 -9.47
N LEU A 111 3.64 16.18 -8.98
CA LEU A 111 4.89 16.67 -9.53
C LEU A 111 6.08 16.16 -8.70
N TYR A 112 7.21 15.96 -9.33
CA TYR A 112 8.46 15.53 -8.70
C TYR A 112 9.68 15.96 -9.55
N ASP A 113 10.88 15.97 -8.96
CA ASP A 113 12.11 16.30 -9.70
C ASP A 113 12.64 15.09 -10.48
N CYS A 114 12.75 13.95 -9.81
CA CYS A 114 13.04 12.67 -10.45
C CYS A 114 12.47 11.49 -9.65
N LEU A 115 12.35 10.33 -10.31
CA LEU A 115 11.95 9.08 -9.67
C LEU A 115 13.01 7.99 -9.89
N TYR A 116 13.14 7.12 -8.89
CA TYR A 116 13.92 5.89 -8.98
C TYR A 116 13.06 4.80 -9.63
N TRP A 117 13.71 3.85 -10.30
CA TRP A 117 13.01 2.74 -10.96
C TRP A 117 12.18 1.86 -10.01
N ILE A 118 12.46 1.91 -8.71
CA ILE A 118 11.68 1.24 -7.67
C ILE A 118 11.04 2.31 -6.79
N HIS A 119 9.71 2.35 -6.76
CA HIS A 119 8.98 3.42 -6.09
C HIS A 119 7.54 3.02 -5.73
N THR A 120 6.84 3.90 -4.99
CA THR A 120 5.41 3.78 -4.70
C THR A 120 4.67 5.05 -5.12
N HIS A 121 3.61 4.95 -5.92
CA HIS A 121 2.75 6.10 -6.24
C HIS A 121 1.81 6.43 -5.07
N VAL A 122 1.12 5.41 -4.59
CA VAL A 122 0.06 5.49 -3.59
C VAL A 122 0.45 4.70 -2.34
N ASN A 123 -0.25 4.93 -1.23
CA ASN A 123 -0.02 4.22 0.03
C ASN A 123 -0.83 2.91 0.13
N ASP A 124 -0.89 2.16 -0.95
CA ASP A 124 -1.66 0.91 -1.09
C ASP A 124 -0.80 -0.37 -0.98
N GLY A 125 0.51 -0.21 -0.78
CA GLY A 125 1.45 -1.32 -0.67
C GLY A 125 2.01 -1.80 -2.01
N ILE A 126 1.58 -1.21 -3.14
CA ILE A 126 2.13 -1.55 -4.45
C ILE A 126 3.48 -0.87 -4.65
N VAL A 127 4.50 -1.69 -4.85
CA VAL A 127 5.85 -1.27 -5.25
C VAL A 127 5.99 -1.49 -6.75
N HIS A 128 6.20 -0.39 -7.46
CA HIS A 128 6.47 -0.38 -8.89
C HIS A 128 7.96 -0.61 -9.16
N VAL A 129 8.26 -1.37 -10.19
CA VAL A 129 9.58 -1.44 -10.80
C VAL A 129 9.45 -1.01 -12.24
N GLU A 130 9.92 0.17 -12.58
CA GLU A 130 9.87 0.77 -13.91
C GLU A 130 11.30 1.03 -14.40
N ALA A 131 11.84 0.10 -15.16
CA ALA A 131 13.26 0.09 -15.48
C ALA A 131 13.53 0.14 -17.00
N PRO A 132 14.70 0.68 -17.44
CA PRO A 132 15.06 0.75 -18.85
C PRO A 132 15.40 -0.63 -19.47
N ALA A 133 15.55 -1.67 -18.65
CA ALA A 133 15.82 -3.02 -19.07
C ALA A 133 15.34 -4.04 -18.03
N HIS A 134 15.15 -5.30 -18.48
CA HIS A 134 14.94 -6.41 -17.56
C HIS A 134 16.12 -6.55 -16.59
N GLY A 135 15.79 -6.85 -15.33
CA GLY A 135 16.78 -7.00 -14.26
C GLY A 135 16.20 -7.72 -13.06
N VAL A 136 17.06 -7.97 -12.08
CA VAL A 136 16.66 -8.47 -10.76
C VAL A 136 16.66 -7.27 -9.81
N PHE A 137 15.51 -7.03 -9.21
CA PHE A 137 15.28 -5.95 -8.25
C PHE A 137 14.87 -6.55 -6.91
N THR A 138 15.34 -5.96 -5.81
CA THR A 138 15.17 -6.54 -4.48
C THR A 138 14.53 -5.57 -3.49
N LEU A 139 13.96 -6.12 -2.42
CA LEU A 139 13.52 -5.32 -1.27
C LEU A 139 14.68 -4.48 -0.68
N GLY A 140 15.92 -5.02 -0.68
CA GLY A 140 17.09 -4.29 -0.22
C GLY A 140 17.27 -2.98 -0.95
N GLN A 141 17.23 -3.02 -2.28
CA GLN A 141 17.34 -1.82 -3.14
C GLN A 141 16.20 -0.83 -2.89
N PHE A 142 14.96 -1.31 -2.74
CA PHE A 142 13.81 -0.47 -2.42
C PHE A 142 14.00 0.27 -1.09
N PHE A 143 14.41 -0.45 -0.04
CA PHE A 143 14.64 0.14 1.28
C PHE A 143 15.85 1.09 1.31
N ASP A 144 16.90 0.84 0.51
CA ASP A 144 18.05 1.75 0.39
C ASP A 144 17.67 3.05 -0.33
N ILE A 145 16.88 2.99 -1.38
CA ILE A 145 16.28 4.16 -2.03
C ILE A 145 15.44 4.95 -1.02
N TRP A 146 14.63 4.29 -0.22
CA TRP A 146 13.84 4.90 0.84
C TRP A 146 14.67 5.41 2.01
N ARG A 147 15.94 5.01 2.09
CA ARG A 147 16.85 5.25 3.24
C ARG A 147 16.30 4.70 4.55
N GLN A 148 15.62 3.58 4.49
CA GLN A 148 15.17 2.85 5.64
C GLN A 148 15.96 1.55 5.79
N PRO A 149 16.40 1.20 7.00
CA PRO A 149 17.11 -0.06 7.21
C PRO A 149 16.18 -1.26 6.98
N LEU A 150 16.72 -2.31 6.35
CA LEU A 150 16.11 -3.63 6.24
C LEU A 150 17.16 -4.69 6.55
N GLY A 151 16.84 -5.63 7.41
CA GLY A 151 17.73 -6.74 7.78
C GLY A 151 17.06 -7.73 8.72
N PRO A 152 17.78 -8.77 9.16
CA PRO A 152 17.20 -9.85 9.97
C PRO A 152 16.63 -9.42 11.34
N GLN A 153 16.98 -8.23 11.81
CA GLN A 153 16.56 -7.71 13.12
C GLN A 153 15.97 -6.31 13.05
N ARG A 154 15.67 -5.81 11.83
CA ARG A 154 15.19 -4.43 11.67
C ARG A 154 14.44 -4.22 10.37
N VAL A 155 13.32 -3.47 10.45
CA VAL A 155 12.56 -2.99 9.29
C VAL A 155 12.18 -1.52 9.55
N GLY A 156 12.78 -0.59 8.80
CA GLY A 156 12.61 0.84 9.05
C GLY A 156 13.00 1.21 10.49
N PRO A 157 12.17 1.97 11.20
CA PRO A 157 12.42 2.32 12.61
C PRO A 157 12.21 1.15 13.58
N ALA A 158 11.51 0.08 13.17
CA ALA A 158 11.15 -1.03 14.04
C ALA A 158 12.30 -2.03 14.17
N SER A 159 12.55 -2.48 15.40
CA SER A 159 13.56 -3.50 15.75
C SER A 159 12.90 -4.76 16.27
N GLY A 160 13.44 -5.91 15.92
CA GLY A 160 12.97 -7.24 16.32
C GLY A 160 13.32 -8.29 15.28
N HIS A 161 13.07 -9.54 15.58
CA HIS A 161 13.25 -10.63 14.60
C HIS A 161 12.36 -10.38 13.38
N VAL A 162 12.94 -10.51 12.19
CA VAL A 162 12.24 -10.29 10.92
C VAL A 162 11.92 -11.62 10.26
N VAL A 163 10.66 -11.77 9.87
CA VAL A 163 10.13 -12.90 9.13
C VAL A 163 9.56 -12.37 7.82
N VAL A 164 9.84 -13.05 6.71
CA VAL A 164 9.32 -12.67 5.39
C VAL A 164 8.58 -13.85 4.77
N PHE A 165 7.39 -13.57 4.26
CA PHE A 165 6.65 -14.50 3.40
C PHE A 165 6.58 -13.92 1.98
N GLU A 166 6.69 -14.79 0.98
CA GLU A 166 6.38 -14.48 -0.41
C GLU A 166 5.34 -15.48 -0.91
N ASN A 167 4.17 -14.98 -1.32
CA ASN A 167 3.05 -15.80 -1.79
C ASN A 167 2.67 -16.94 -0.81
N GLY A 168 2.67 -16.63 0.49
CA GLY A 168 2.37 -17.58 1.58
C GLY A 168 3.52 -18.51 1.96
N LYS A 169 4.64 -18.47 1.27
CA LYS A 169 5.83 -19.28 1.59
C LYS A 169 6.80 -18.50 2.45
N LEU A 170 7.17 -19.07 3.60
CA LEU A 170 8.21 -18.51 4.46
C LEU A 170 9.56 -18.50 3.70
N LEU A 171 10.18 -17.34 3.63
CA LEU A 171 11.52 -17.18 3.09
C LEU A 171 12.58 -17.36 4.16
N THR A 172 13.71 -17.92 3.78
CA THR A 172 14.92 -18.06 4.60
C THR A 172 16.02 -17.18 4.02
N GLY A 173 16.88 -16.65 4.90
CA GLY A 173 18.00 -15.81 4.47
C GLY A 173 17.84 -14.35 4.85
N ASN A 174 18.55 -13.47 4.16
CA ASN A 174 18.49 -12.05 4.43
C ASN A 174 17.24 -11.44 3.78
N PRO A 175 16.38 -10.73 4.53
CA PRO A 175 15.20 -10.04 3.97
C PRO A 175 15.52 -9.12 2.77
N ARG A 176 16.72 -8.57 2.74
CA ARG A 176 17.19 -7.69 1.64
C ARG A 176 17.26 -8.39 0.30
N ASP A 177 17.49 -9.73 0.29
CA ASP A 177 17.67 -10.52 -0.93
C ASP A 177 16.32 -10.94 -1.54
N THR A 178 15.20 -10.60 -0.90
CA THR A 178 13.86 -10.89 -1.45
C THR A 178 13.67 -10.16 -2.78
N ILE A 179 13.42 -10.94 -3.84
CA ILE A 179 13.28 -10.41 -5.20
C ILE A 179 11.87 -9.88 -5.41
N LEU A 180 11.76 -8.66 -5.94
CA LEU A 180 10.50 -8.11 -6.42
C LEU A 180 10.12 -8.77 -7.75
N ARG A 181 9.08 -9.58 -7.76
CA ARG A 181 8.56 -10.26 -8.95
C ARG A 181 7.19 -9.71 -9.32
N ALA A 182 6.86 -9.84 -10.60
CA ALA A 182 5.52 -9.48 -11.07
C ALA A 182 4.45 -10.22 -10.24
N HIS A 183 3.57 -9.44 -9.63
CA HIS A 183 2.46 -9.90 -8.78
C HIS A 183 2.89 -10.73 -7.56
N SER A 184 4.13 -10.62 -7.09
CA SER A 184 4.49 -11.21 -5.80
C SER A 184 3.80 -10.47 -4.66
N ASP A 185 3.33 -11.25 -3.69
CA ASP A 185 2.73 -10.77 -2.44
C ASP A 185 3.72 -11.04 -1.32
N ILE A 186 4.33 -9.98 -0.80
CA ILE A 186 5.41 -10.02 0.17
C ILE A 186 4.90 -9.46 1.51
N GLN A 187 4.87 -10.31 2.53
CA GLN A 187 4.59 -9.89 3.89
C GLN A 187 5.87 -9.91 4.72
N ILE A 188 6.12 -8.81 5.41
CA ILE A 188 7.26 -8.63 6.31
C ILE A 188 6.74 -8.43 7.73
N ASP A 189 7.09 -9.32 8.64
CA ASP A 189 6.81 -9.19 10.06
C ASP A 189 8.08 -8.83 10.82
N VAL A 190 8.02 -7.85 11.73
CA VAL A 190 9.10 -7.51 12.64
C VAL A 190 8.60 -7.50 14.07
N GLY A 191 9.27 -8.26 14.93
CA GLY A 191 8.89 -8.44 16.33
C GLY A 191 7.85 -9.54 16.54
N ASN A 192 7.02 -9.43 17.58
CA ASN A 192 6.03 -10.42 17.95
C ASN A 192 4.66 -9.77 18.24
N PRO A 193 3.55 -10.48 17.98
CA PRO A 193 3.48 -11.77 17.29
C PRO A 193 3.77 -11.65 15.79
N VAL A 194 4.23 -12.74 15.16
CA VAL A 194 4.21 -12.89 13.70
C VAL A 194 2.77 -13.10 13.25
N VAL A 195 2.33 -12.33 12.28
CA VAL A 195 0.97 -12.43 11.73
C VAL A 195 0.91 -13.61 10.75
N PRO A 196 -0.08 -14.49 10.81
CA PRO A 196 -0.30 -15.46 9.74
C PRO A 196 -0.37 -14.74 8.39
N PHE A 197 0.22 -15.33 7.35
CA PHE A 197 0.23 -14.71 6.01
C PHE A 197 -1.17 -14.26 5.59
N GLN A 198 -1.27 -13.01 5.18
CA GLN A 198 -2.51 -12.37 4.71
C GLN A 198 -2.45 -12.26 3.20
N PRO A 199 -3.11 -13.17 2.45
CA PRO A 199 -3.02 -13.16 0.99
C PRO A 199 -3.60 -11.89 0.40
N PHE A 200 -2.90 -11.33 -0.57
CA PHE A 200 -3.32 -10.21 -1.37
C PHE A 200 -3.83 -10.68 -2.73
N THR A 201 -4.89 -10.06 -3.23
CA THR A 201 -5.41 -10.34 -4.56
C THR A 201 -5.41 -9.07 -5.39
N TYR A 202 -4.62 -9.05 -6.45
CA TYR A 202 -4.66 -7.98 -7.44
C TYR A 202 -6.05 -7.93 -8.06
N GLN A 203 -6.71 -6.79 -7.89
CA GLN A 203 -8.00 -6.56 -8.55
C GLN A 203 -7.72 -6.24 -10.02
N VAL A 204 -8.17 -7.09 -10.92
CA VAL A 204 -8.18 -6.75 -12.35
C VAL A 204 -9.32 -5.77 -12.58
N THR A 205 -9.06 -4.48 -12.35
CA THR A 205 -10.01 -3.45 -12.76
C THR A 205 -9.98 -3.36 -14.28
N GLY A 206 -11.09 -3.63 -14.94
CA GLY A 206 -11.21 -3.69 -16.40
C GLY A 206 -11.12 -2.34 -17.13
N SER A 207 -10.19 -1.48 -16.75
CA SER A 207 -9.80 -0.30 -17.50
C SER A 207 -8.30 -0.36 -17.78
N CYS A 208 -7.96 -1.01 -18.87
CA CYS A 208 -6.67 -0.79 -19.51
C CYS A 208 -6.60 0.69 -19.89
N GLY A 209 -5.73 1.47 -19.23
CA GLY A 209 -5.46 2.84 -19.58
C GLY A 209 -5.09 2.92 -21.07
N GLN A 210 -5.63 3.88 -21.78
CA GLN A 210 -5.35 4.09 -23.19
C GLN A 210 -3.85 4.31 -23.37
N GLY A 211 -3.15 3.31 -23.92
CA GLY A 211 -1.75 3.49 -24.32
C GLY A 211 -0.86 2.26 -24.40
N THR A 212 -1.22 1.10 -23.83
CA THR A 212 -0.38 -0.10 -23.98
C THR A 212 -1.21 -1.34 -24.31
N ASN A 213 -0.99 -1.90 -25.51
CA ASN A 213 -1.58 -3.15 -25.99
C ASN A 213 -0.93 -4.35 -25.28
N SER A 214 -1.28 -4.63 -24.04
CA SER A 214 -1.11 -5.98 -23.50
C SER A 214 -1.81 -6.12 -22.13
N CYS A 215 -3.12 -6.38 -22.19
CA CYS A 215 -3.81 -7.05 -21.10
C CYS A 215 -3.73 -8.55 -21.38
N SER A 216 -2.76 -9.25 -20.82
CA SER A 216 -2.79 -10.71 -20.78
C SER A 216 -3.75 -11.15 -19.67
N THR A 217 -4.89 -11.71 -20.08
CA THR A 217 -5.77 -12.47 -19.19
C THR A 217 -5.00 -13.58 -18.51
N PRO A 218 -5.12 -13.76 -17.18
CA PRO A 218 -4.53 -14.94 -16.54
C PRO A 218 -5.22 -16.19 -17.05
N THR A 219 -4.45 -17.04 -17.74
CA THR A 219 -4.87 -18.40 -18.03
C THR A 219 -4.86 -19.17 -16.72
N THR A 220 -6.05 -19.55 -16.25
CA THR A 220 -6.21 -20.57 -15.22
C THR A 220 -5.61 -21.86 -15.76
N GLN A 221 -4.42 -22.25 -15.27
CA GLN A 221 -3.95 -23.62 -15.41
C GLN A 221 -4.45 -24.39 -14.19
N GLY A 222 -5.27 -25.43 -14.47
CA GLY A 222 -5.78 -26.39 -13.52
C GLY A 222 -4.75 -27.34 -12.94
#